data_2a1fc7d530efea132043ea3bb3e21f3e
#
_entry.id   2a1fc7d530efea132043ea3bb3e21f3e
#
_cell.length_a   1.000
_cell.length_b   1.000
_cell.length_c   1.000
_cell.angle_alpha   90.00
_cell.angle_beta   90.00
_cell.angle_gamma   90.00
#
_symmetry.space_group_name_H-M   'P 1'
#
loop_
_entity.id
_entity.type
_entity.pdbx_description
1 polymer ?
#
loop_
_entity_poly.entity_id
_entity_poly.type
_entity_poly.pdbx_seq_one_letter_code
_entity_poly.pdbx_strand_id
1 'polypeptide(L)'
;MGRHVPSSLRPGSWFPGGCRFGPARLAALLIPLQIGLTTVAAPALAAPVAIAEDDPVQACRLLRRQGDGPGLSAQQQGLIDALEPAPTLEDVLLSAEQLIACAAPQAALTVLARVSPAAGESRRRWLVMQWRAAQAGLHHNLAAQALTLLAQGEPQRLEELFLPLGLPAQNDRPDTRSALDLLADHLESLGQRHQAAKVLLASSSPGAASAARWGRAVALADTMPLREQDEILELALEQAAAAGAWGLVAALLDQQLAAGVSDPASRQALDRRLRLGERIDDAYGEWLQRRQLSGPDHDSRNEELERLLRSPRQPGGHLSPAPPTPSPSLGPSPAPAPDSSLTPQP
;
A
#
# COMPACT_ATOMS: atom_id res chain seq x y z
N MET A 1 21.72 1.48 -47.54
CA MET A 1 22.46 1.26 -46.29
C MET A 1 21.56 0.41 -45.41
N GLY A 2 21.76 -0.89 -45.45
CA GLY A 2 20.97 -1.85 -44.74
C GLY A 2 21.49 -2.04 -43.31
N ARG A 3 20.60 -2.05 -42.31
CA ARG A 3 20.93 -2.50 -40.94
C ARG A 3 20.31 -3.88 -40.74
N HIS A 4 21.19 -4.85 -40.51
CA HIS A 4 20.88 -6.21 -40.06
C HIS A 4 20.23 -6.19 -38.67
N VAL A 5 19.10 -6.90 -38.52
CA VAL A 5 18.48 -7.31 -37.28
C VAL A 5 18.89 -8.75 -37.02
N PRO A 6 19.46 -9.13 -35.88
CA PRO A 6 19.70 -10.54 -35.55
C PRO A 6 18.42 -11.16 -34.97
N SER A 7 17.89 -12.13 -35.71
CA SER A 7 16.90 -13.09 -35.22
C SER A 7 17.61 -14.17 -34.42
N SER A 8 17.24 -14.42 -33.17
CA SER A 8 17.16 -15.77 -32.57
C SER A 8 17.05 -15.69 -31.03
N LEU A 9 15.85 -15.85 -30.51
CA LEU A 9 15.66 -16.36 -29.16
C LEU A 9 14.73 -17.58 -29.24
N ARG A 10 15.32 -18.75 -29.04
CA ARG A 10 14.61 -20.02 -28.89
C ARG A 10 13.97 -20.09 -27.50
N PRO A 11 12.76 -20.64 -27.35
CA PRO A 11 12.17 -20.88 -26.03
C PRO A 11 12.85 -22.09 -25.39
N GLY A 12 13.59 -21.86 -24.32
CA GLY A 12 14.17 -22.86 -23.46
C GLY A 12 13.12 -23.40 -22.49
N SER A 13 12.92 -24.71 -22.52
CA SER A 13 12.13 -25.50 -21.57
C SER A 13 12.79 -25.48 -20.19
N TRP A 14 12.12 -24.89 -19.20
CA TRP A 14 12.54 -24.93 -17.80
C TRP A 14 11.58 -25.79 -16.99
N PHE A 15 12.02 -27.00 -16.64
CA PHE A 15 11.57 -27.72 -15.47
C PHE A 15 12.80 -28.04 -14.61
N PRO A 16 12.87 -27.57 -13.37
CA PRO A 16 13.77 -28.16 -12.38
C PRO A 16 12.97 -28.97 -11.35
N GLY A 17 13.27 -30.20 -11.25
CA GLY A 17 13.81 -31.01 -10.22
C GLY A 17 13.28 -30.88 -8.81
N GLY A 18 12.69 -32.01 -8.32
CA GLY A 18 12.09 -32.21 -7.01
C GLY A 18 12.98 -31.89 -5.81
N CYS A 19 12.43 -31.22 -4.83
CA CYS A 19 12.95 -31.16 -3.46
C CYS A 19 12.50 -32.41 -2.69
N ARG A 20 13.47 -33.27 -2.38
CA ARG A 20 13.32 -34.35 -1.42
C ARG A 20 13.30 -33.81 -0.01
N PHE A 21 12.17 -33.95 0.69
CA PHE A 21 12.10 -33.76 2.14
C PHE A 21 12.66 -34.99 2.85
N GLY A 22 13.73 -34.79 3.61
CA GLY A 22 14.27 -35.77 4.53
C GLY A 22 13.55 -35.71 5.88
N PRO A 23 13.42 -36.86 6.60
CA PRO A 23 12.69 -36.91 7.86
C PRO A 23 13.52 -36.31 9.01
N ALA A 24 12.95 -35.28 9.67
CA ALA A 24 13.50 -34.69 10.89
C ALA A 24 13.27 -35.65 12.06
N ARG A 25 14.38 -36.12 12.70
CA ARG A 25 14.40 -36.91 13.92
C ARG A 25 13.92 -36.07 15.10
N LEU A 26 12.82 -36.46 15.73
CA LEU A 26 12.38 -35.99 17.05
C LEU A 26 13.33 -36.55 18.12
N ALA A 27 14.15 -35.68 18.71
CA ALA A 27 14.89 -35.97 19.95
C ALA A 27 14.05 -35.49 21.14
N ALA A 28 13.53 -36.46 21.90
CA ALA A 28 12.85 -36.19 23.16
C ALA A 28 13.88 -35.84 24.23
N LEU A 29 13.87 -34.57 24.70
CA LEU A 29 14.64 -34.10 25.84
C LEU A 29 13.75 -34.15 27.09
N LEU A 30 14.02 -35.13 27.96
CA LEU A 30 13.51 -35.22 29.32
C LEU A 30 14.19 -34.14 30.18
N ILE A 31 13.44 -33.14 30.63
CA ILE A 31 13.90 -32.12 31.58
C ILE A 31 13.41 -32.55 32.98
N PRO A 32 14.29 -32.70 33.98
CA PRO A 32 13.86 -32.97 35.33
C PRO A 32 13.25 -31.75 35.99
N LEU A 33 12.07 -31.93 36.59
CA LEU A 33 11.34 -30.97 37.37
C LEU A 33 12.05 -30.69 38.70
N GLN A 34 12.82 -29.63 38.80
CA GLN A 34 13.34 -29.16 40.08
C GLN A 34 12.37 -28.13 40.69
N ILE A 35 11.65 -28.51 41.72
CA ILE A 35 10.83 -27.63 42.51
C ILE A 35 11.77 -26.83 43.45
N GLY A 36 12.20 -25.65 42.99
CA GLY A 36 12.90 -24.66 43.79
C GLY A 36 11.91 -23.75 44.50
N LEU A 37 11.89 -23.75 45.83
CA LEU A 37 11.23 -22.74 46.62
C LEU A 37 11.86 -21.37 46.32
N THR A 38 11.20 -20.55 45.52
CA THR A 38 11.59 -19.15 45.30
C THR A 38 10.95 -18.30 46.35
N THR A 39 11.76 -17.80 47.29
CA THR A 39 11.43 -16.67 48.17
C THR A 39 10.93 -15.51 47.31
N VAL A 40 9.70 -15.08 47.56
CA VAL A 40 9.09 -13.89 46.96
C VAL A 40 9.89 -12.68 47.46
N ALA A 41 10.85 -12.21 46.68
CA ALA A 41 11.46 -10.89 46.89
C ALA A 41 10.40 -9.84 46.56
N ALA A 42 10.13 -8.96 47.51
CA ALA A 42 9.25 -7.81 47.32
C ALA A 42 9.68 -7.02 46.08
N PRO A 43 8.74 -6.50 45.22
CA PRO A 43 9.11 -5.67 44.11
C PRO A 43 9.85 -4.45 44.63
N ALA A 44 11.14 -4.36 44.32
CA ALA A 44 11.88 -3.12 44.45
C ALA A 44 11.08 -2.05 43.72
N LEU A 45 10.59 -1.05 44.44
CA LEU A 45 10.03 0.18 43.86
C LEU A 45 11.03 0.65 42.83
N ALA A 46 10.67 0.52 41.55
CA ALA A 46 11.47 1.04 40.47
C ALA A 46 11.71 2.52 40.77
N ALA A 47 12.96 2.87 41.03
CA ALA A 47 13.37 4.26 41.20
C ALA A 47 12.84 5.00 39.94
N PRO A 48 12.21 6.18 40.10
CA PRO A 48 11.83 6.98 38.96
C PRO A 48 13.08 7.15 38.12
N VAL A 49 13.03 6.68 36.85
CA VAL A 49 14.06 6.97 35.87
C VAL A 49 14.18 8.49 35.88
N ALA A 50 15.28 9.02 36.36
CA ALA A 50 15.56 10.44 36.29
C ALA A 50 15.55 10.77 34.80
N ILE A 51 14.43 11.34 34.31
CA ILE A 51 14.31 11.90 32.99
C ILE A 51 15.37 12.97 32.96
N ALA A 52 16.35 12.82 32.07
CA ALA A 52 17.31 13.88 31.81
C ALA A 52 16.47 15.11 31.48
N GLU A 53 16.45 16.11 32.40
CA GLU A 53 15.62 17.32 32.26
C GLU A 53 15.95 18.15 31.03
N ASP A 54 17.00 17.77 30.27
CA ASP A 54 17.56 18.51 29.15
C ASP A 54 17.16 17.96 27.76
N ASP A 55 16.28 16.93 27.65
CA ASP A 55 15.85 16.46 26.33
C ASP A 55 14.63 17.27 25.83
N PRO A 56 14.80 18.21 24.88
CA PRO A 56 13.76 19.07 24.38
C PRO A 56 12.62 18.29 23.70
N VAL A 57 12.91 17.11 23.14
CA VAL A 57 11.90 16.23 22.53
C VAL A 57 10.98 15.62 23.58
N GLN A 58 11.54 15.21 24.73
CA GLN A 58 10.74 14.70 25.84
C GLN A 58 9.89 15.80 26.46
N ALA A 59 10.42 17.00 26.62
CA ALA A 59 9.67 18.17 27.08
C ALA A 59 8.46 18.44 26.14
N CYS A 60 8.65 18.47 24.83
CA CYS A 60 7.55 18.63 23.86
C CYS A 60 6.51 17.50 23.97
N ARG A 61 6.93 16.24 24.14
CA ARG A 61 6.00 15.12 24.31
C ARG A 61 5.15 15.26 25.58
N LEU A 62 5.76 15.69 26.67
CA LEU A 62 5.07 15.92 27.94
C LEU A 62 4.04 17.03 27.82
N LEU A 63 4.43 18.20 27.27
CA LEU A 63 3.55 19.35 27.07
C LEU A 63 2.36 19.00 26.18
N ARG A 64 2.58 18.22 25.10
CA ARG A 64 1.49 17.71 24.25
C ARG A 64 0.52 16.79 25.00
N ARG A 65 1.04 15.88 25.85
CA ARG A 65 0.19 14.99 26.67
C ARG A 65 -0.65 15.77 27.68
N GLN A 66 -0.10 16.86 28.20
CA GLN A 66 -0.78 17.74 29.17
C GLN A 66 -1.77 18.70 28.48
N GLY A 67 -1.72 18.84 27.15
CA GLY A 67 -2.51 19.81 26.41
C GLY A 67 -2.05 21.27 26.61
N ASP A 68 -0.80 21.45 27.08
CA ASP A 68 -0.22 22.79 27.28
C ASP A 68 0.29 23.36 25.97
N GLY A 69 -0.60 23.98 25.21
CA GLY A 69 -0.28 24.63 23.95
C GLY A 69 0.70 25.81 24.11
N PRO A 70 0.49 26.75 25.06
CA PRO A 70 1.43 27.83 25.31
C PRO A 70 2.83 27.35 25.67
N GLY A 71 2.96 26.35 26.57
CA GLY A 71 4.24 25.76 26.94
C GLY A 71 4.94 25.10 25.74
N LEU A 72 4.18 24.38 24.92
CA LEU A 72 4.71 23.80 23.68
C LEU A 72 5.23 24.85 22.72
N SER A 73 4.48 25.93 22.49
CA SER A 73 4.91 27.04 21.63
C SER A 73 6.17 27.73 22.16
N ALA A 74 6.27 27.94 23.48
CA ALA A 74 7.46 28.51 24.10
C ALA A 74 8.69 27.58 23.92
N GLN A 75 8.52 26.27 24.07
CA GLN A 75 9.57 25.29 23.84
C GLN A 75 10.03 25.29 22.37
N GLN A 76 9.10 25.32 21.43
CA GLN A 76 9.42 25.40 20.00
C GLN A 76 10.18 26.70 19.65
N GLN A 77 9.74 27.83 20.22
CA GLN A 77 10.43 29.10 20.02
C GLN A 77 11.85 29.07 20.62
N GLY A 78 12.02 28.50 21.82
CA GLY A 78 13.33 28.31 22.43
C GLY A 78 14.31 27.53 21.56
N LEU A 79 13.83 26.49 20.84
CA LEU A 79 14.66 25.72 19.89
C LEU A 79 15.11 26.55 18.69
N ILE A 80 14.31 27.53 18.26
CA ILE A 80 14.65 28.43 17.14
C ILE A 80 15.65 29.49 17.62
N ASP A 81 15.43 30.04 18.81
CA ASP A 81 16.24 31.12 19.39
C ASP A 81 17.61 30.63 19.85
N ALA A 82 17.73 29.34 20.20
CA ALA A 82 19.01 28.71 20.54
C ALA A 82 20.00 28.59 19.37
N LEU A 83 19.51 28.75 18.13
CA LEU A 83 20.37 28.75 16.95
C LEU A 83 21.10 30.09 16.82
N GLU A 84 22.44 30.03 16.73
CA GLU A 84 23.28 31.18 16.43
C GLU A 84 22.89 31.88 15.12
N PRO A 85 23.25 33.17 14.92
CA PRO A 85 22.98 33.86 13.68
C PRO A 85 23.60 33.24 12.43
N ALA A 86 24.70 32.51 12.59
CA ALA A 86 25.41 31.79 11.52
C ALA A 86 25.63 30.32 11.90
N PRO A 87 24.54 29.51 11.95
CA PRO A 87 24.59 28.14 12.44
C PRO A 87 25.34 27.24 11.46
N THR A 88 25.96 26.18 11.98
CA THR A 88 26.53 25.13 11.13
C THR A 88 25.38 24.25 10.55
N LEU A 89 25.69 23.47 9.52
CA LEU A 89 24.70 22.53 8.99
C LEU A 89 24.22 21.53 10.05
N GLU A 90 25.12 21.06 10.92
CA GLU A 90 24.77 20.09 11.98
C GLU A 90 23.78 20.69 12.98
N ASP A 91 24.00 21.93 13.41
CA ASP A 91 23.10 22.63 14.34
C ASP A 91 21.70 22.80 13.71
N VAL A 92 21.65 23.15 12.43
CA VAL A 92 20.39 23.30 11.68
C VAL A 92 19.66 21.97 11.55
N LEU A 93 20.38 20.88 11.21
CA LEU A 93 19.77 19.55 11.10
C LEU A 93 19.23 19.05 12.44
N LEU A 94 20.01 19.23 13.53
CA LEU A 94 19.59 18.84 14.88
C LEU A 94 18.35 19.63 15.32
N SER A 95 18.36 20.94 15.18
CA SER A 95 17.21 21.79 15.52
C SER A 95 15.98 21.45 14.69
N ALA A 96 16.14 21.21 13.39
CA ALA A 96 15.03 20.80 12.52
C ALA A 96 14.45 19.44 12.96
N GLU A 97 15.28 18.47 13.34
CA GLU A 97 14.82 17.18 13.83
C GLU A 97 14.02 17.32 15.13
N GLN A 98 14.52 18.11 16.08
CA GLN A 98 13.83 18.41 17.34
C GLN A 98 12.49 19.12 17.11
N LEU A 99 12.44 20.10 16.20
CA LEU A 99 11.21 20.80 15.83
C LEU A 99 10.18 19.89 15.19
N ILE A 100 10.59 18.95 14.31
CA ILE A 100 9.69 17.93 13.76
C ILE A 100 9.14 17.06 14.90
N ALA A 101 9.98 16.62 15.81
CA ALA A 101 9.57 15.82 16.96
C ALA A 101 8.62 16.58 17.91
N CYS A 102 8.78 17.90 17.99
CA CYS A 102 7.89 18.83 18.73
C CYS A 102 6.62 19.18 17.93
N ALA A 103 6.34 18.54 16.78
CA ALA A 103 5.22 18.83 15.89
C ALA A 103 5.18 20.27 15.37
N ALA A 104 6.35 20.84 15.11
CA ALA A 104 6.54 22.17 14.51
C ALA A 104 7.22 22.10 13.13
N PRO A 105 6.63 21.40 12.15
CA PRO A 105 7.26 21.17 10.84
C PRO A 105 7.52 22.48 10.07
N GLN A 106 6.65 23.47 10.20
CA GLN A 106 6.85 24.76 9.56
C GLN A 106 8.06 25.50 10.13
N ALA A 107 8.27 25.45 11.45
CA ALA A 107 9.46 26.00 12.08
C ALA A 107 10.73 25.27 11.63
N ALA A 108 10.67 23.94 11.50
CA ALA A 108 11.77 23.15 10.96
C ALA A 108 12.15 23.56 9.53
N LEU A 109 11.17 23.80 8.66
CA LEU A 109 11.42 24.31 7.30
C LEU A 109 12.05 25.71 7.33
N THR A 110 11.64 26.59 8.23
CA THR A 110 12.22 27.93 8.41
C THR A 110 13.68 27.84 8.87
N VAL A 111 13.99 26.94 9.80
CA VAL A 111 15.35 26.71 10.27
C VAL A 111 16.22 26.13 9.15
N LEU A 112 15.74 25.15 8.40
CA LEU A 112 16.48 24.56 7.26
C LEU A 112 16.78 25.58 6.18
N ALA A 113 15.93 26.60 5.99
CA ALA A 113 16.15 27.67 5.01
C ALA A 113 17.33 28.61 5.35
N ARG A 114 17.87 28.54 6.59
CA ARG A 114 19.04 29.38 7.00
C ARG A 114 20.34 28.92 6.33
N VAL A 115 20.42 27.68 5.82
CA VAL A 115 21.60 27.13 5.18
C VAL A 115 21.28 26.56 3.81
N SER A 116 22.23 26.66 2.90
CA SER A 116 22.13 26.05 1.56
C SER A 116 23.45 25.30 1.28
N PRO A 117 23.57 24.03 1.69
CA PRO A 117 24.80 23.29 1.53
C PRO A 117 25.12 23.05 0.05
N ALA A 118 26.42 23.02 -0.28
CA ALA A 118 26.91 22.68 -1.60
C ALA A 118 26.55 21.23 -1.98
N ALA A 119 26.61 20.93 -3.28
CA ALA A 119 26.33 19.56 -3.77
C ALA A 119 27.26 18.54 -3.09
N GLY A 120 26.69 17.37 -2.80
CA GLY A 120 27.35 16.28 -2.10
C GLY A 120 26.51 15.71 -0.95
N GLU A 121 27.17 15.00 -0.03
CA GLU A 121 26.49 14.31 1.07
C GLU A 121 25.76 15.28 2.02
N SER A 122 26.35 16.44 2.30
CA SER A 122 25.74 17.51 3.10
C SER A 122 24.40 17.98 2.50
N ARG A 123 24.37 18.17 1.18
CA ARG A 123 23.15 18.53 0.46
C ARG A 123 22.12 17.42 0.52
N ARG A 124 22.53 16.17 0.38
CA ARG A 124 21.67 15.00 0.47
C ARG A 124 21.00 14.90 1.85
N ARG A 125 21.78 15.00 2.93
CA ARG A 125 21.25 15.00 4.31
C ARG A 125 20.26 16.14 4.54
N TRP A 126 20.56 17.32 4.06
CA TRP A 126 19.70 18.48 4.15
C TRP A 126 18.37 18.27 3.37
N LEU A 127 18.42 17.72 2.16
CA LEU A 127 17.20 17.42 1.37
C LEU A 127 16.33 16.35 2.03
N VAL A 128 16.92 15.33 2.64
CA VAL A 128 16.17 14.32 3.41
C VAL A 128 15.46 14.99 4.59
N MET A 129 16.12 15.87 5.32
CA MET A 129 15.52 16.59 6.44
C MET A 129 14.41 17.55 5.96
N GLN A 130 14.62 18.24 4.84
CA GLN A 130 13.61 19.10 4.22
C GLN A 130 12.36 18.28 3.82
N TRP A 131 12.57 17.10 3.20
CA TRP A 131 11.48 16.20 2.90
C TRP A 131 10.72 15.77 4.16
N ARG A 132 11.44 15.37 5.24
CA ARG A 132 10.80 14.97 6.52
C ARG A 132 9.95 16.08 7.12
N ALA A 133 10.47 17.30 7.15
CA ALA A 133 9.74 18.46 7.66
C ALA A 133 8.51 18.77 6.78
N ALA A 134 8.67 18.76 5.44
CA ALA A 134 7.60 19.01 4.50
C ALA A 134 6.51 17.93 4.57
N GLN A 135 6.87 16.65 4.70
CA GLN A 135 5.94 15.55 4.88
C GLN A 135 5.16 15.68 6.19
N ALA A 136 5.85 15.96 7.31
CA ALA A 136 5.21 16.15 8.62
C ALA A 136 4.22 17.33 8.61
N GLY A 137 4.47 18.35 7.81
CA GLY A 137 3.61 19.51 7.61
C GLY A 137 2.58 19.38 6.47
N LEU A 138 2.51 18.22 5.80
CA LEU A 138 1.65 17.97 4.63
C LEU A 138 1.92 18.94 3.45
N HIS A 139 3.14 19.48 3.36
CA HIS A 139 3.56 20.35 2.27
C HIS A 139 4.04 19.50 1.07
N HIS A 140 3.10 18.84 0.38
CA HIS A 140 3.40 17.86 -0.68
C HIS A 140 4.28 18.43 -1.80
N ASN A 141 4.13 19.72 -2.16
CA ASN A 141 4.96 20.37 -3.17
C ASN A 141 6.44 20.45 -2.77
N LEU A 142 6.74 20.84 -1.51
CA LEU A 142 8.10 20.92 -1.00
C LEU A 142 8.71 19.53 -0.83
N ALA A 143 7.90 18.57 -0.37
CA ALA A 143 8.34 17.18 -0.24
C ALA A 143 8.68 16.57 -1.61
N ALA A 144 7.84 16.73 -2.62
CA ALA A 144 8.09 16.29 -3.98
C ALA A 144 9.34 16.96 -4.57
N GLN A 145 9.50 18.27 -4.35
CA GLN A 145 10.69 19.01 -4.79
C GLN A 145 11.98 18.47 -4.16
N ALA A 146 11.99 18.22 -2.85
CA ALA A 146 13.14 17.69 -2.16
C ALA A 146 13.55 16.31 -2.71
N LEU A 147 12.58 15.42 -2.92
CA LEU A 147 12.82 14.09 -3.51
C LEU A 147 13.30 14.19 -4.97
N THR A 148 12.73 15.08 -5.76
CA THR A 148 13.16 15.31 -7.15
C THR A 148 14.62 15.79 -7.21
N LEU A 149 15.04 16.67 -6.28
CA LEU A 149 16.41 17.11 -6.18
C LEU A 149 17.35 15.98 -5.71
N LEU A 150 16.88 15.08 -4.84
CA LEU A 150 17.61 13.87 -4.44
C LEU A 150 17.82 12.90 -5.61
N ALA A 151 16.83 12.80 -6.50
CA ALA A 151 16.92 11.99 -7.71
C ALA A 151 17.96 12.50 -8.72
N GLN A 152 18.34 13.78 -8.68
CA GLN A 152 19.29 14.39 -9.62
C GLN A 152 18.93 14.16 -11.09
N GLY A 153 17.66 14.16 -11.44
CA GLY A 153 17.14 13.90 -12.79
C GLY A 153 16.94 12.43 -13.14
N GLU A 154 17.32 11.50 -12.28
CA GLU A 154 17.19 10.06 -12.49
C GLU A 154 16.31 9.44 -11.38
N PRO A 155 14.96 9.35 -11.57
CA PRO A 155 14.05 8.86 -10.54
C PRO A 155 14.40 7.47 -10.00
N GLN A 156 14.97 6.59 -10.83
CA GLN A 156 15.40 5.24 -10.43
C GLN A 156 16.41 5.24 -9.26
N ARG A 157 17.17 6.32 -9.05
CA ARG A 157 18.06 6.45 -7.89
C ARG A 157 17.34 6.47 -6.55
N LEU A 158 16.06 6.82 -6.57
CA LEU A 158 15.21 6.83 -5.38
C LEU A 158 14.69 5.43 -4.99
N GLU A 159 14.83 4.45 -5.86
CA GLU A 159 14.27 3.12 -5.65
C GLU A 159 14.89 2.42 -4.43
N GLU A 160 16.20 2.54 -4.27
CA GLU A 160 16.96 1.94 -3.17
C GLU A 160 17.12 2.87 -1.96
N LEU A 161 16.66 4.11 -2.07
CA LEU A 161 16.68 5.06 -0.96
C LEU A 161 15.42 4.84 -0.09
N PHE A 162 15.59 4.17 1.04
CA PHE A 162 14.51 3.96 2.00
C PHE A 162 14.50 5.08 3.04
N LEU A 163 13.35 5.74 3.18
CA LEU A 163 13.15 6.84 4.10
C LEU A 163 12.15 6.45 5.20
N PRO A 164 12.40 6.86 6.47
CA PRO A 164 11.53 6.50 7.59
C PRO A 164 10.20 7.25 7.52
N LEU A 165 9.11 6.54 7.77
CA LEU A 165 7.77 7.11 7.92
C LEU A 165 7.51 7.42 9.39
N GLY A 166 7.33 8.71 9.70
CA GLY A 166 7.02 9.14 11.05
C GLY A 166 8.19 9.13 12.04
N LEU A 167 7.85 9.34 13.30
CA LEU A 167 8.78 9.19 14.43
C LEU A 167 8.92 7.70 14.77
N PRO A 168 10.10 7.25 15.26
CA PRO A 168 10.28 5.87 15.66
C PRO A 168 9.16 5.45 16.63
N ALA A 169 8.41 4.42 16.24
CA ALA A 169 7.44 3.81 17.15
C ALA A 169 8.17 3.10 18.29
N GLN A 170 7.45 2.79 19.37
CA GLN A 170 8.00 2.12 20.56
C GLN A 170 8.70 0.77 20.30
N ASN A 171 8.64 0.24 19.07
CA ASN A 171 9.17 -1.06 18.68
C ASN A 171 10.49 -0.97 17.86
N ASP A 172 11.35 0.00 18.12
CA ASP A 172 12.73 0.14 17.61
C ASP A 172 12.95 0.06 16.08
N ARG A 173 11.95 -0.23 15.27
CA ARG A 173 12.07 -0.24 13.81
C ARG A 173 11.09 0.75 13.19
N PRO A 174 11.58 1.88 12.67
CA PRO A 174 10.72 2.78 11.91
C PRO A 174 10.26 2.08 10.62
N ASP A 175 8.97 2.20 10.30
CA ASP A 175 8.49 1.84 8.98
C ASP A 175 9.24 2.67 7.94
N THR A 176 9.78 2.03 6.93
CA THR A 176 10.51 2.69 5.86
C THR A 176 9.83 2.42 4.51
N ARG A 177 9.86 3.40 3.62
CA ARG A 177 9.41 3.23 2.24
C ARG A 177 10.45 3.76 1.27
N SER A 178 10.46 3.20 0.06
CA SER A 178 11.28 3.71 -1.04
C SER A 178 10.93 5.17 -1.33
N ALA A 179 11.93 6.01 -1.48
CA ALA A 179 11.76 7.41 -1.84
C ALA A 179 11.09 7.58 -3.22
N LEU A 180 11.20 6.59 -4.11
CA LEU A 180 10.48 6.55 -5.37
C LEU A 180 8.96 6.51 -5.14
N ASP A 181 8.49 5.61 -4.27
CA ASP A 181 7.08 5.50 -3.93
C ASP A 181 6.56 6.76 -3.23
N LEU A 182 7.38 7.33 -2.35
CA LEU A 182 7.04 8.58 -1.64
C LEU A 182 6.91 9.77 -2.59
N LEU A 183 7.79 9.87 -3.60
CA LEU A 183 7.69 10.90 -4.63
C LEU A 183 6.40 10.75 -5.43
N ALA A 184 6.04 9.52 -5.81
CA ALA A 184 4.77 9.27 -6.51
C ALA A 184 3.56 9.66 -5.64
N ASP A 185 3.56 9.29 -4.34
CA ASP A 185 2.49 9.66 -3.40
C ASP A 185 2.30 11.18 -3.29
N HIS A 186 3.40 11.94 -3.21
CA HIS A 186 3.31 13.39 -3.16
C HIS A 186 2.79 13.98 -4.46
N LEU A 187 3.22 13.47 -5.62
CA LEU A 187 2.73 13.91 -6.93
C LEU A 187 1.23 13.59 -7.11
N GLU A 188 0.77 12.44 -6.65
CA GLU A 188 -0.65 12.10 -6.64
C GLU A 188 -1.46 13.05 -5.74
N SER A 189 -0.95 13.34 -4.54
CA SER A 189 -1.58 14.30 -3.61
C SER A 189 -1.71 15.70 -4.21
N LEU A 190 -0.82 16.05 -5.15
CA LEU A 190 -0.86 17.30 -5.91
C LEU A 190 -1.74 17.21 -7.18
N GLY A 191 -2.40 16.08 -7.43
CA GLY A 191 -3.17 15.83 -8.65
C GLY A 191 -2.33 15.60 -9.90
N GLN A 192 -1.01 15.46 -9.76
CA GLN A 192 -0.06 15.27 -10.87
C GLN A 192 0.08 13.80 -11.25
N ARG A 193 -1.05 13.11 -11.51
CA ARG A 193 -1.13 11.66 -11.75
C ARG A 193 -0.19 11.17 -12.84
N HIS A 194 -0.12 11.89 -13.96
CA HIS A 194 0.76 11.52 -15.07
C HIS A 194 2.25 11.58 -14.70
N GLN A 195 2.65 12.56 -13.87
CA GLN A 195 4.04 12.63 -13.39
C GLN A 195 4.32 11.51 -12.38
N ALA A 196 3.37 11.20 -11.50
CA ALA A 196 3.47 10.06 -10.59
C ALA A 196 3.64 8.73 -11.35
N ALA A 197 2.85 8.52 -12.40
CA ALA A 197 2.97 7.35 -13.27
C ALA A 197 4.38 7.24 -13.90
N LYS A 198 4.92 8.34 -14.45
CA LYS A 198 6.28 8.36 -15.01
C LYS A 198 7.37 8.00 -13.97
N VAL A 199 7.23 8.50 -12.75
CA VAL A 199 8.15 8.18 -11.65
C VAL A 199 8.09 6.68 -11.32
N LEU A 200 6.90 6.10 -11.21
CA LEU A 200 6.74 4.68 -10.92
C LEU A 200 7.26 3.78 -12.04
N LEU A 201 7.08 4.18 -13.31
CA LEU A 201 7.64 3.45 -14.46
C LEU A 201 9.17 3.49 -14.54
N ALA A 202 9.82 4.41 -13.84
CA ALA A 202 11.28 4.44 -13.75
C ALA A 202 11.85 3.35 -12.85
N SER A 203 11.01 2.57 -12.14
CA SER A 203 11.46 1.41 -11.35
C SER A 203 12.11 0.36 -12.26
N SER A 204 13.31 -0.07 -11.88
CA SER A 204 14.14 -0.98 -12.69
C SER A 204 14.60 -2.23 -11.95
N SER A 205 14.48 -2.28 -10.62
CA SER A 205 14.84 -3.44 -9.83
C SER A 205 13.86 -4.59 -10.08
N PRO A 206 14.33 -5.83 -10.32
CA PRO A 206 13.42 -6.94 -10.56
C PRO A 206 12.63 -7.32 -9.29
N GLY A 207 11.39 -7.77 -9.48
CA GLY A 207 10.59 -8.36 -8.42
C GLY A 207 9.24 -7.72 -8.17
N ALA A 208 8.57 -8.14 -7.09
CA ALA A 208 7.20 -7.76 -6.77
C ALA A 208 7.01 -6.24 -6.55
N ALA A 209 8.03 -5.55 -6.01
CA ALA A 209 7.95 -4.11 -5.77
C ALA A 209 7.82 -3.32 -7.08
N SER A 210 8.64 -3.63 -8.09
CA SER A 210 8.54 -2.99 -9.41
C SER A 210 7.27 -3.38 -10.14
N ALA A 211 6.84 -4.64 -10.04
CA ALA A 211 5.56 -5.07 -10.58
C ALA A 211 4.37 -4.27 -10.00
N ALA A 212 4.36 -4.06 -8.69
CA ALA A 212 3.33 -3.25 -8.03
C ALA A 212 3.37 -1.78 -8.48
N ARG A 213 4.56 -1.19 -8.65
CA ARG A 213 4.74 0.16 -9.15
C ARG A 213 4.23 0.32 -10.57
N TRP A 214 4.55 -0.63 -11.46
CA TRP A 214 4.07 -0.61 -12.84
C TRP A 214 2.55 -0.76 -12.94
N GLY A 215 1.94 -1.66 -12.16
CA GLY A 215 0.49 -1.75 -12.06
C GLY A 215 -0.14 -0.43 -11.59
N ARG A 216 0.43 0.19 -10.54
CA ARG A 216 -0.02 1.50 -10.07
C ARG A 216 0.17 2.60 -11.12
N ALA A 217 1.27 2.59 -11.85
CA ALA A 217 1.53 3.56 -12.91
C ALA A 217 0.47 3.49 -14.01
N VAL A 218 0.09 2.29 -14.44
CA VAL A 218 -1.00 2.09 -15.40
C VAL A 218 -2.32 2.63 -14.87
N ALA A 219 -2.64 2.38 -13.59
CA ALA A 219 -3.86 2.90 -12.97
C ALA A 219 -3.91 4.44 -12.86
N LEU A 220 -2.75 5.09 -12.85
CA LEU A 220 -2.63 6.55 -12.78
C LEU A 220 -2.59 7.23 -14.14
N ALA A 221 -2.24 6.50 -15.19
CA ALA A 221 -2.01 7.02 -16.52
C ALA A 221 -3.29 7.01 -17.38
N ASP A 222 -4.26 7.86 -17.08
CA ASP A 222 -5.58 7.90 -17.74
C ASP A 222 -5.52 8.11 -19.26
N THR A 223 -4.41 8.65 -19.79
CA THR A 223 -4.22 8.93 -21.22
C THR A 223 -3.32 7.93 -21.93
N MET A 224 -2.87 6.88 -21.25
CA MET A 224 -2.01 5.86 -21.82
C MET A 224 -2.83 4.98 -22.79
N PRO A 225 -2.34 4.72 -24.02
CA PRO A 225 -3.01 3.81 -24.94
C PRO A 225 -3.18 2.40 -24.34
N LEU A 226 -4.32 1.75 -24.57
CA LEU A 226 -4.63 0.42 -24.01
C LEU A 226 -3.54 -0.61 -24.31
N ARG A 227 -3.00 -0.60 -25.53
CA ARG A 227 -1.91 -1.50 -25.91
C ARG A 227 -0.65 -1.31 -25.04
N GLU A 228 -0.29 -0.08 -24.76
CA GLU A 228 0.87 0.24 -23.89
C GLU A 228 0.59 -0.18 -22.45
N GLN A 229 -0.65 0.01 -21.96
CA GLN A 229 -1.08 -0.47 -20.66
C GLN A 229 -0.93 -1.99 -20.55
N ASP A 230 -1.39 -2.74 -21.56
CA ASP A 230 -1.28 -4.20 -21.59
C ASP A 230 0.18 -4.67 -21.62
N GLU A 231 1.03 -4.03 -22.43
CA GLU A 231 2.46 -4.35 -22.50
C GLU A 231 3.14 -4.16 -21.13
N ILE A 232 2.83 -3.08 -20.41
CA ILE A 232 3.37 -2.83 -19.07
C ILE A 232 2.81 -3.83 -18.05
N LEU A 233 1.51 -4.13 -18.11
CA LEU A 233 0.89 -5.09 -17.19
C LEU A 233 1.41 -6.51 -17.41
N GLU A 234 1.69 -6.94 -18.65
CA GLU A 234 2.34 -8.23 -18.92
C GLU A 234 3.74 -8.30 -18.29
N LEU A 235 4.55 -7.26 -18.43
CA LEU A 235 5.86 -7.18 -17.76
C LEU A 235 5.72 -7.24 -16.23
N ALA A 236 4.73 -6.54 -15.68
CA ALA A 236 4.44 -6.56 -14.26
C ALA A 236 4.01 -7.98 -13.79
N LEU A 237 3.18 -8.67 -14.56
CA LEU A 237 2.75 -10.04 -14.29
C LEU A 237 3.93 -11.02 -14.28
N GLU A 238 4.86 -10.90 -15.24
CA GLU A 238 6.07 -11.71 -15.27
C GLU A 238 6.92 -11.50 -14.01
N GLN A 239 7.15 -10.26 -13.61
CA GLN A 239 7.93 -9.93 -12.40
C GLN A 239 7.23 -10.41 -11.11
N ALA A 240 5.92 -10.21 -11.00
CA ALA A 240 5.13 -10.66 -9.86
C ALA A 240 5.12 -12.19 -9.74
N ALA A 241 4.94 -12.90 -10.86
CA ALA A 241 4.96 -14.36 -10.91
C ALA A 241 6.35 -14.94 -10.58
N ALA A 242 7.42 -14.34 -11.12
CA ALA A 242 8.80 -14.74 -10.82
C ALA A 242 9.13 -14.56 -9.33
N ALA A 243 8.56 -13.54 -8.69
CA ALA A 243 8.68 -13.30 -7.25
C ALA A 243 7.74 -14.16 -6.38
N GLY A 244 6.84 -14.97 -6.97
CA GLY A 244 5.84 -15.75 -6.24
C GLY A 244 4.74 -14.89 -5.58
N ALA A 245 4.57 -13.64 -6.01
CA ALA A 245 3.61 -12.69 -5.43
C ALA A 245 2.20 -12.90 -6.04
N TRP A 246 1.58 -14.06 -5.78
CA TRP A 246 0.35 -14.49 -6.43
C TRP A 246 -0.85 -13.56 -6.20
N GLY A 247 -0.94 -12.93 -5.02
CA GLY A 247 -1.95 -11.89 -4.76
C GLY A 247 -1.79 -10.68 -5.66
N LEU A 248 -0.54 -10.25 -5.95
CA LEU A 248 -0.25 -9.18 -6.90
C LEU A 248 -0.58 -9.61 -8.33
N VAL A 249 -0.24 -10.86 -8.72
CA VAL A 249 -0.63 -11.40 -10.03
C VAL A 249 -2.14 -11.32 -10.21
N ALA A 250 -2.93 -11.72 -9.21
CA ALA A 250 -4.39 -11.61 -9.25
C ALA A 250 -4.85 -10.16 -9.45
N ALA A 251 -4.31 -9.22 -8.68
CA ALA A 251 -4.66 -7.79 -8.79
C ALA A 251 -4.31 -7.18 -10.16
N LEU A 252 -3.17 -7.56 -10.74
CA LEU A 252 -2.76 -7.10 -12.08
C LEU A 252 -3.66 -7.68 -13.18
N LEU A 253 -4.07 -8.96 -13.06
CA LEU A 253 -5.05 -9.55 -13.98
C LEU A 253 -6.41 -8.88 -13.87
N ASP A 254 -6.88 -8.60 -12.65
CA ASP A 254 -8.13 -7.86 -12.43
C ASP A 254 -8.05 -6.45 -13.04
N GLN A 255 -6.89 -5.81 -13.03
CA GLN A 255 -6.66 -4.51 -13.68
C GLN A 255 -6.72 -4.61 -15.21
N GLN A 256 -6.15 -5.66 -15.85
CA GLN A 256 -6.29 -5.90 -17.28
C GLN A 256 -7.76 -6.12 -17.67
N LEU A 257 -8.53 -6.81 -16.81
CA LEU A 257 -9.95 -7.05 -17.06
C LEU A 257 -10.80 -5.77 -16.98
N ALA A 258 -10.43 -4.82 -16.12
CA ALA A 258 -11.14 -3.56 -15.97
C ALA A 258 -11.06 -2.65 -17.22
N ALA A 259 -10.06 -2.86 -18.08
CA ALA A 259 -9.88 -2.09 -19.32
C ALA A 259 -10.90 -2.44 -20.43
N GLY A 260 -11.66 -3.55 -20.31
CA GLY A 260 -12.76 -3.90 -21.21
C GLY A 260 -12.69 -5.33 -21.78
N VAL A 261 -13.82 -6.05 -21.71
CA VAL A 261 -13.93 -7.51 -22.00
C VAL A 261 -13.94 -7.85 -23.50
N SER A 262 -13.99 -6.90 -24.40
CA SER A 262 -14.11 -7.14 -25.86
C SER A 262 -12.81 -7.48 -26.55
N ASP A 263 -11.67 -7.28 -25.90
CA ASP A 263 -10.34 -7.50 -26.46
C ASP A 263 -9.84 -8.94 -26.21
N PRO A 264 -9.06 -9.54 -27.15
CA PRO A 264 -8.41 -10.83 -26.94
C PRO A 264 -7.52 -10.90 -25.71
N ALA A 265 -6.83 -9.81 -25.34
CA ALA A 265 -5.99 -9.71 -24.16
C ALA A 265 -6.82 -9.89 -22.87
N SER A 266 -7.97 -9.24 -22.78
CA SER A 266 -8.86 -9.36 -21.62
C SER A 266 -9.41 -10.77 -21.47
N ARG A 267 -9.74 -11.48 -22.56
CA ARG A 267 -10.15 -12.89 -22.48
C ARG A 267 -9.04 -13.78 -21.95
N GLN A 268 -7.81 -13.57 -22.41
CA GLN A 268 -6.66 -14.31 -21.90
C GLN A 268 -6.39 -14.01 -20.43
N ALA A 269 -6.54 -12.75 -20.00
CA ALA A 269 -6.42 -12.35 -18.60
C ALA A 269 -7.49 -13.03 -17.74
N LEU A 270 -8.74 -13.11 -18.21
CA LEU A 270 -9.82 -13.82 -17.54
C LEU A 270 -9.51 -15.30 -17.32
N ASP A 271 -9.08 -15.99 -18.37
CA ASP A 271 -8.70 -17.40 -18.27
C ASP A 271 -7.54 -17.63 -17.29
N ARG A 272 -6.56 -16.74 -17.28
CA ARG A 272 -5.45 -16.76 -16.31
C ARG A 272 -5.94 -16.50 -14.89
N ARG A 273 -6.85 -15.53 -14.72
CA ARG A 273 -7.40 -15.14 -13.42
C ARG A 273 -8.23 -16.26 -12.79
N LEU A 274 -9.07 -16.92 -13.58
CA LEU A 274 -9.87 -18.06 -13.11
C LEU A 274 -8.97 -19.23 -12.68
N ARG A 275 -8.00 -19.63 -13.51
CA ARG A 275 -7.04 -20.68 -13.15
C ARG A 275 -6.20 -20.35 -11.93
N LEU A 276 -5.84 -19.08 -11.75
CA LEU A 276 -5.12 -18.62 -10.58
C LEU A 276 -6.01 -18.71 -9.34
N GLY A 277 -7.27 -18.26 -9.43
CA GLY A 277 -8.24 -18.32 -8.32
C GLY A 277 -8.39 -19.72 -7.75
N GLU A 278 -8.56 -20.71 -8.61
CA GLU A 278 -8.61 -22.12 -8.20
C GLU A 278 -7.29 -22.57 -7.52
N ARG A 279 -6.14 -22.11 -8.00
CA ARG A 279 -4.83 -22.54 -7.52
C ARG A 279 -4.44 -21.96 -6.16
N ILE A 280 -4.88 -20.74 -5.87
CA ILE A 280 -4.59 -20.03 -4.60
C ILE A 280 -5.76 -20.05 -3.62
N ASP A 281 -6.82 -20.81 -3.94
CA ASP A 281 -8.06 -20.91 -3.13
C ASP A 281 -8.75 -19.55 -2.90
N ASP A 282 -8.72 -18.67 -3.94
CA ASP A 282 -9.41 -17.38 -3.93
C ASP A 282 -10.85 -17.53 -4.43
N ALA A 283 -11.68 -18.22 -3.64
CA ALA A 283 -13.06 -18.49 -3.98
C ALA A 283 -13.90 -17.21 -4.23
N TYR A 284 -13.60 -16.14 -3.52
CA TYR A 284 -14.32 -14.87 -3.71
C TYR A 284 -13.94 -14.18 -5.03
N GLY A 285 -12.67 -14.10 -5.33
CA GLY A 285 -12.20 -13.54 -6.61
C GLY A 285 -12.68 -14.36 -7.80
N GLU A 286 -12.64 -15.70 -7.72
CA GLU A 286 -13.19 -16.58 -8.75
C GLU A 286 -14.70 -16.33 -8.97
N TRP A 287 -15.48 -16.24 -7.89
CA TRP A 287 -16.91 -15.98 -7.96
C TRP A 287 -17.23 -14.62 -8.59
N LEU A 288 -16.50 -13.55 -8.24
CA LEU A 288 -16.69 -12.23 -8.82
C LEU A 288 -16.49 -12.23 -10.35
N GLN A 289 -15.48 -12.93 -10.85
CA GLN A 289 -15.20 -13.02 -12.27
C GLN A 289 -16.24 -13.90 -13.00
N ARG A 290 -16.58 -15.06 -12.44
CA ARG A 290 -17.56 -15.98 -13.05
C ARG A 290 -18.96 -15.41 -13.12
N ARG A 291 -19.39 -14.56 -12.19
CA ARG A 291 -20.68 -13.87 -12.22
C ARG A 291 -20.91 -13.04 -13.48
N GLN A 292 -19.84 -12.59 -14.12
CA GLN A 292 -19.92 -11.79 -15.35
C GLN A 292 -20.02 -12.67 -16.60
N LEU A 293 -19.83 -13.98 -16.45
CA LEU A 293 -19.90 -14.96 -17.51
C LEU A 293 -21.26 -15.65 -17.49
N SER A 294 -21.76 -15.99 -18.69
CA SER A 294 -23.01 -16.72 -18.86
C SER A 294 -22.73 -18.10 -19.41
N GLY A 295 -23.45 -19.10 -18.93
CA GLY A 295 -23.37 -20.47 -19.42
C GLY A 295 -23.47 -21.51 -18.32
N PRO A 296 -23.93 -22.74 -18.65
CA PRO A 296 -24.26 -23.78 -17.65
C PRO A 296 -23.06 -24.20 -16.79
N ASP A 297 -21.84 -24.21 -17.35
CA ASP A 297 -20.63 -24.57 -16.59
C ASP A 297 -20.26 -23.47 -15.59
N HIS A 298 -20.49 -22.21 -15.94
CA HIS A 298 -20.25 -21.08 -15.05
C HIS A 298 -21.30 -21.03 -13.96
N ASP A 299 -22.57 -21.31 -14.26
CA ASP A 299 -23.69 -21.28 -13.30
C ASP A 299 -23.51 -22.34 -12.21
N SER A 300 -23.17 -23.58 -12.59
CA SER A 300 -22.91 -24.67 -11.63
C SER A 300 -21.76 -24.35 -10.68
N ARG A 301 -20.66 -23.81 -11.22
CA ARG A 301 -19.50 -23.43 -10.39
C ARG A 301 -19.81 -22.22 -9.52
N ASN A 302 -20.58 -21.25 -10.00
CA ASN A 302 -21.04 -20.10 -9.21
C ASN A 302 -21.89 -20.54 -8.00
N GLU A 303 -22.82 -21.50 -8.18
CA GLU A 303 -23.61 -22.05 -7.08
C GLU A 303 -22.75 -22.76 -6.03
N GLU A 304 -21.71 -23.46 -6.47
CA GLU A 304 -20.75 -24.10 -5.58
C GLU A 304 -19.96 -23.07 -4.77
N LEU A 305 -19.41 -22.04 -5.45
CA LEU A 305 -18.68 -20.96 -4.82
C LEU A 305 -19.56 -20.17 -3.86
N GLU A 306 -20.81 -19.90 -4.22
CA GLU A 306 -21.76 -19.26 -3.32
C GLU A 306 -22.04 -20.10 -2.07
N ARG A 307 -22.18 -21.42 -2.19
CA ARG A 307 -22.30 -22.30 -1.03
C ARG A 307 -21.07 -22.24 -0.16
N LEU A 308 -19.88 -22.26 -0.76
CA LEU A 308 -18.60 -22.17 -0.06
C LEU A 308 -18.48 -20.85 0.71
N LEU A 309 -18.80 -19.73 0.06
CA LEU A 309 -18.69 -18.37 0.64
C LEU A 309 -19.79 -18.11 1.69
N ARG A 310 -20.97 -18.69 1.53
CA ARG A 310 -22.06 -18.61 2.53
C ARG A 310 -21.87 -19.59 3.66
N SER A 311 -21.02 -20.61 3.49
CA SER A 311 -20.73 -21.56 4.57
C SER A 311 -20.12 -20.78 5.72
N PRO A 312 -20.84 -20.59 6.84
CA PRO A 312 -20.26 -19.91 7.97
C PRO A 312 -19.12 -20.79 8.47
N ARG A 313 -18.01 -20.18 8.77
CA ARG A 313 -16.93 -20.83 9.53
C ARG A 313 -17.39 -21.20 10.95
N GLN A 314 -18.70 -21.17 11.19
CA GLN A 314 -19.35 -21.56 12.44
C GLN A 314 -20.02 -22.92 12.26
N PRO A 315 -19.76 -23.87 13.13
CA PRO A 315 -20.48 -25.13 13.18
C PRO A 315 -21.99 -24.85 13.41
N GLY A 316 -22.83 -25.28 12.51
CA GLY A 316 -24.27 -25.05 12.59
C GLY A 316 -24.80 -23.88 11.75
N GLY A 317 -24.04 -23.50 10.68
CA GLY A 317 -24.47 -22.45 9.74
C GLY A 317 -25.92 -22.49 9.39
N HIS A 318 -26.64 -21.40 9.59
CA HIS A 318 -28.02 -21.27 9.20
C HIS A 318 -28.14 -21.45 7.69
N LEU A 319 -28.88 -22.47 7.29
CA LEU A 319 -29.40 -22.57 5.93
C LEU A 319 -30.12 -21.24 5.64
N SER A 320 -29.75 -20.54 4.57
CA SER A 320 -30.57 -19.43 4.10
C SER A 320 -32.02 -19.91 4.04
N PRO A 321 -33.01 -19.18 4.58
CA PRO A 321 -34.40 -19.56 4.43
C PRO A 321 -34.66 -19.80 2.95
N ALA A 322 -35.29 -20.91 2.63
CA ALA A 322 -35.67 -21.23 1.27
C ALA A 322 -36.36 -19.99 0.66
N PRO A 323 -36.11 -19.66 -0.61
CA PRO A 323 -36.79 -18.55 -1.24
C PRO A 323 -38.28 -18.72 -1.00
N PRO A 324 -39.02 -17.66 -0.63
CA PRO A 324 -40.44 -17.77 -0.36
C PRO A 324 -41.09 -18.46 -1.55
N THR A 325 -41.75 -19.57 -1.29
CA THR A 325 -42.57 -20.27 -2.30
C THR A 325 -43.43 -19.21 -2.95
N PRO A 326 -43.45 -19.07 -4.28
CA PRO A 326 -44.29 -18.07 -4.92
C PRO A 326 -45.72 -18.32 -4.44
N SER A 327 -46.31 -17.36 -3.75
CA SER A 327 -47.70 -17.41 -3.33
C SER A 327 -48.53 -17.74 -4.56
N PRO A 328 -49.46 -18.70 -4.48
CA PRO A 328 -50.31 -19.02 -5.61
C PRO A 328 -50.95 -17.70 -6.07
N SER A 329 -50.71 -17.34 -7.31
CA SER A 329 -51.28 -16.16 -7.93
C SER A 329 -52.80 -16.22 -7.75
N LEU A 330 -53.32 -15.36 -6.89
CA LEU A 330 -54.74 -15.05 -6.88
C LEU A 330 -55.09 -14.64 -8.30
N GLY A 331 -55.91 -15.47 -8.94
CA GLY A 331 -56.38 -15.23 -10.30
C GLY A 331 -56.95 -13.82 -10.45
N PRO A 332 -56.98 -13.29 -11.65
CA PRO A 332 -57.44 -11.91 -11.88
C PRO A 332 -58.84 -11.75 -11.34
N SER A 333 -59.02 -10.79 -10.45
CA SER A 333 -60.34 -10.34 -9.93
C SER A 333 -61.24 -10.00 -11.11
N PRO A 334 -62.49 -10.45 -11.17
CA PRO A 334 -63.38 -10.11 -12.26
C PRO A 334 -63.51 -8.57 -12.35
N ALA A 335 -63.40 -8.07 -13.55
CA ALA A 335 -63.58 -6.65 -13.86
C ALA A 335 -64.95 -6.17 -13.44
N PRO A 336 -65.11 -4.98 -12.84
CA PRO A 336 -66.44 -4.40 -12.57
C PRO A 336 -67.17 -4.14 -13.87
N ALA A 337 -68.46 -4.51 -13.86
CA ALA A 337 -69.36 -4.30 -14.97
C ALA A 337 -69.45 -2.80 -15.36
N PRO A 338 -69.61 -2.46 -16.66
CA PRO A 338 -69.74 -1.07 -17.07
C PRO A 338 -71.07 -0.50 -16.60
N ASP A 339 -71.02 0.59 -15.88
CA ASP A 339 -72.17 1.42 -15.48
C ASP A 339 -72.82 2.07 -16.69
N SER A 340 -73.98 1.54 -17.05
CA SER A 340 -74.86 2.04 -18.13
C SER A 340 -75.79 3.12 -17.56
N SER A 341 -75.32 4.34 -17.40
CA SER A 341 -76.24 5.48 -17.18
C SER A 341 -75.55 6.82 -17.48
N LEU A 342 -75.58 7.19 -18.71
CA LEU A 342 -75.53 8.60 -19.10
C LEU A 342 -76.51 8.82 -20.26
N THR A 343 -77.72 9.20 -19.89
CA THR A 343 -78.70 9.83 -20.77
C THR A 343 -78.31 11.27 -21.00
N PRO A 344 -78.26 11.78 -22.23
CA PRO A 344 -78.21 13.22 -22.47
C PRO A 344 -79.62 13.83 -22.46
N GLN A 345 -79.78 14.94 -21.74
CA GLN A 345 -80.92 15.82 -21.91
C GLN A 345 -80.46 17.20 -22.40
N PRO A 346 -81.35 18.00 -23.00
CA PRO A 346 -81.21 18.81 -24.19
C PRO A 346 -80.54 20.13 -23.99
#